data_72bc02c9ed7da75e9032a615f13861b5
#
_entry.id   72bc02c9ed7da75e9032a615f13861b5
#
_cell.length_a   1.000
_cell.length_b   1.000
_cell.length_c   1.000
_cell.angle_alpha   90.00
_cell.angle_beta   90.00
_cell.angle_gamma   90.00
#
_symmetry.space_group_name_H-M   'P 1'
#
loop_
_entity.id
_entity.type
_entity.pdbx_description
1 polymer ?
#
loop_
_entity_poly.entity_id
_entity_poly.type
_entity_poly.pdbx_seq_one_letter_code
_entity_poly.pdbx_strand_id
1 'polypeptide(L)'
;VIAASSGHAIALGAFLLCCADYRIGANGNFIVQANETRNGMSIPTPILEISKSRILKNHWYRAILNAEAYSISDSVAAGYLDEVVEPDDLMSKSLEVAKDLATLSHPHYKLTKDLDQKDVLGRINSSIEEMSKAS
;
A
#
# COMPACT_ATOMS: atom_id res chain seq x y z
N VAL A 1 1.27 7.61 8.84
CA VAL A 1 2.36 7.60 7.84
C VAL A 1 1.83 8.03 6.48
N ILE A 2 2.55 8.95 5.82
CA ILE A 2 2.27 9.37 4.44
C ILE A 2 3.34 8.74 3.53
N ALA A 3 2.92 8.06 2.48
CA ALA A 3 3.82 7.60 1.44
C ALA A 3 3.77 8.57 0.26
N ALA A 4 4.92 9.11 -0.10
CA ALA A 4 5.12 9.97 -1.26
C ALA A 4 5.94 9.21 -2.32
N SER A 5 5.29 8.74 -3.37
CA SER A 5 5.93 7.97 -4.44
C SER A 5 6.36 8.89 -5.58
N SER A 6 7.65 9.06 -5.76
CA SER A 6 8.23 9.94 -6.80
C SER A 6 8.50 9.22 -8.12
N GLY A 7 8.16 7.95 -8.24
CA GLY A 7 8.48 7.16 -9.43
C GLY A 7 7.78 5.80 -9.44
N HIS A 8 8.45 4.79 -10.00
CA HIS A 8 7.95 3.43 -10.01
C HIS A 8 7.84 2.84 -8.59
N ALA A 9 6.78 2.07 -8.35
CA ALA A 9 6.61 1.26 -7.15
C ALA A 9 6.36 -0.20 -7.57
N ILE A 10 7.41 -1.00 -7.58
CA ILE A 10 7.39 -2.37 -8.10
C ILE A 10 7.79 -3.35 -6.99
N ALA A 11 7.17 -4.53 -6.97
CA ALA A 11 7.39 -5.58 -5.98
C ALA A 11 7.20 -5.03 -4.56
N LEU A 12 8.23 -5.11 -3.72
CA LEU A 12 8.20 -4.57 -2.36
C LEU A 12 7.76 -3.10 -2.30
N GLY A 13 8.14 -2.29 -3.31
CA GLY A 13 7.73 -0.89 -3.41
C GLY A 13 6.20 -0.72 -3.48
N ALA A 14 5.50 -1.57 -4.23
CA ALA A 14 4.05 -1.57 -4.31
C ALA A 14 3.41 -1.98 -2.96
N PHE A 15 3.98 -2.95 -2.26
CA PHE A 15 3.47 -3.39 -0.97
C PHE A 15 3.73 -2.36 0.14
N LEU A 16 4.84 -1.62 0.09
CA LEU A 16 5.11 -0.53 1.02
C LEU A 16 4.07 0.58 0.92
N LEU A 17 3.54 0.86 -0.28
CA LEU A 17 2.40 1.78 -0.42
C LEU A 17 1.19 1.29 0.38
N CYS A 18 0.93 0.00 0.38
CA CYS A 18 -0.19 -0.59 1.13
C CYS A 18 -0.05 -0.45 2.66
N CYS A 19 1.14 -0.18 3.18
CA CYS A 19 1.39 0.00 4.61
C CYS A 19 1.10 1.42 5.12
N ALA A 20 0.99 2.42 4.23
CA ALA A 20 0.81 3.81 4.63
C ALA A 20 -0.66 4.18 4.87
N ASP A 21 -0.89 5.17 5.71
CA ASP A 21 -2.23 5.70 6.00
C ASP A 21 -2.78 6.54 4.84
N TYR A 22 -1.92 7.27 4.16
CA TYR A 22 -2.25 8.03 2.95
C TYR A 22 -1.11 7.95 1.93
N ARG A 23 -1.46 7.87 0.64
CA ARG A 23 -0.49 7.55 -0.41
C ARG A 23 -0.67 8.48 -1.60
N ILE A 24 0.39 9.21 -1.92
CA ILE A 24 0.41 10.21 -3.00
C ILE A 24 1.46 9.80 -4.01
N GLY A 25 1.10 9.76 -5.29
CA GLY A 25 2.02 9.49 -6.39
C GLY A 25 2.32 10.73 -7.22
N ALA A 26 3.54 10.86 -7.70
CA ALA A 26 3.89 11.84 -8.70
C ALA A 26 3.39 11.41 -10.08
N ASN A 27 2.73 12.32 -10.79
CA ASN A 27 2.35 12.11 -12.18
C ASN A 27 3.58 11.85 -13.05
N GLY A 28 3.46 10.96 -14.02
CA GLY A 28 4.56 10.63 -14.93
C GLY A 28 4.40 9.25 -15.55
N ASN A 29 5.36 8.89 -16.39
CA ASN A 29 5.40 7.57 -17.03
C ASN A 29 5.97 6.53 -16.05
N PHE A 30 5.28 6.32 -14.96
CA PHE A 30 5.63 5.37 -13.91
C PHE A 30 4.57 4.27 -13.80
N ILE A 31 4.96 3.14 -13.23
CA ILE A 31 4.06 2.02 -12.96
C ILE A 31 4.09 1.62 -11.48
N VAL A 32 2.96 1.11 -11.02
CA VAL A 32 2.82 0.39 -9.75
C VAL A 32 2.47 -1.05 -10.07
N GLN A 33 3.23 -2.00 -9.53
CA GLN A 33 3.05 -3.41 -9.89
C GLN A 33 3.57 -4.35 -8.80
N ALA A 34 2.74 -5.30 -8.39
CA ALA A 34 3.16 -6.50 -7.68
C ALA A 34 3.54 -7.55 -8.72
N ASN A 35 4.84 -7.69 -9.04
CA ASN A 35 5.29 -8.47 -10.19
C ASN A 35 5.81 -9.87 -9.84
N GLU A 36 5.62 -10.34 -8.60
CA GLU A 36 6.20 -11.57 -8.08
C GLU A 36 5.81 -12.79 -8.92
N THR A 37 4.52 -12.97 -9.22
CA THR A 37 4.04 -14.14 -9.97
C THR A 37 4.58 -14.17 -11.42
N ARG A 38 4.84 -13.00 -12.02
CA ARG A 38 5.51 -12.92 -13.33
C ARG A 38 6.98 -13.34 -13.27
N ASN A 39 7.60 -13.16 -12.12
CA ASN A 39 9.02 -13.49 -11.89
C ASN A 39 9.20 -14.87 -11.23
N GLY A 40 8.18 -15.71 -11.23
CA GLY A 40 8.24 -17.05 -10.65
C GLY A 40 8.34 -17.07 -9.13
N MET A 41 7.90 -16.01 -8.46
CA MET A 41 7.90 -15.88 -7.01
C MET A 41 6.48 -15.98 -6.44
N SER A 42 6.36 -16.63 -5.30
CA SER A 42 5.13 -16.62 -4.51
C SER A 42 5.11 -15.40 -3.59
N ILE A 43 3.93 -14.84 -3.38
CA ILE A 43 3.75 -13.75 -2.42
C ILE A 43 3.44 -14.38 -1.06
N PRO A 44 4.26 -14.12 -0.02
CA PRO A 44 4.03 -14.68 1.31
C PRO A 44 2.77 -14.12 1.96
N THR A 45 2.18 -14.91 2.85
CA THR A 45 0.91 -14.57 3.53
C THR A 45 0.90 -13.18 4.18
N PRO A 46 1.95 -12.73 4.90
CA PRO A 46 1.94 -11.39 5.49
C PRO A 46 1.74 -10.29 4.45
N ILE A 47 2.38 -10.43 3.29
CA ILE A 47 2.28 -9.46 2.19
C ILE A 47 0.90 -9.50 1.53
N LEU A 48 0.32 -10.70 1.36
CA LEU A 48 -1.06 -10.84 0.88
C LEU A 48 -2.06 -10.15 1.82
N GLU A 49 -1.92 -10.31 3.12
CA GLU A 49 -2.80 -9.69 4.11
C GLU A 49 -2.69 -8.15 4.11
N ILE A 50 -1.47 -7.61 4.02
CA ILE A 50 -1.25 -6.16 3.86
C ILE A 50 -1.94 -5.64 2.60
N SER A 51 -1.75 -6.34 1.48
CA SER A 51 -2.31 -5.94 0.19
C SER A 51 -3.83 -6.01 0.19
N LYS A 52 -4.43 -7.06 0.76
CA LYS A 52 -5.89 -7.21 0.88
C LYS A 52 -6.56 -6.08 1.64
N SER A 53 -5.87 -5.48 2.60
CA SER A 53 -6.41 -4.37 3.37
C SER A 53 -6.54 -3.07 2.56
N ARG A 54 -5.91 -2.98 1.38
CA ARG A 54 -5.82 -1.74 0.59
C ARG A 54 -6.30 -1.88 -0.85
N ILE A 55 -5.97 -2.98 -1.52
CA ILE A 55 -6.37 -3.21 -2.91
C ILE A 55 -7.87 -3.51 -2.96
N LEU A 56 -8.58 -2.82 -3.84
CA LEU A 56 -10.02 -2.99 -3.99
C LEU A 56 -10.36 -4.40 -4.50
N LYS A 57 -11.47 -4.93 -4.03
CA LYS A 57 -11.88 -6.32 -4.30
C LYS A 57 -11.98 -6.63 -5.79
N ASN A 58 -12.49 -5.72 -6.59
CA ASN A 58 -12.60 -5.87 -8.05
C ASN A 58 -11.27 -5.80 -8.79
N HIS A 59 -10.20 -5.30 -8.16
CA HIS A 59 -8.85 -5.26 -8.71
C HIS A 59 -7.94 -6.34 -8.13
N TRP A 60 -8.37 -7.10 -7.12
CA TRP A 60 -7.53 -8.00 -6.35
C TRP A 60 -6.78 -9.02 -7.23
N TYR A 61 -7.51 -9.78 -8.05
CA TYR A 61 -6.89 -10.78 -8.93
C TYR A 61 -5.97 -10.12 -9.97
N ARG A 62 -6.43 -9.04 -10.61
CA ARG A 62 -5.64 -8.32 -11.61
C ARG A 62 -4.34 -7.79 -11.03
N ALA A 63 -4.43 -7.09 -9.90
CA ALA A 63 -3.30 -6.43 -9.28
C ALA A 63 -2.28 -7.42 -8.68
N ILE A 64 -2.75 -8.41 -7.95
CA ILE A 64 -1.89 -9.25 -7.10
C ILE A 64 -1.59 -10.61 -7.76
N LEU A 65 -2.61 -11.37 -8.15
CA LEU A 65 -2.40 -12.70 -8.70
C LEU A 65 -1.91 -12.65 -10.16
N ASN A 66 -2.50 -11.77 -10.96
CA ASN A 66 -2.18 -11.65 -12.39
C ASN A 66 -1.02 -10.67 -12.64
N ALA A 67 -0.52 -10.01 -11.59
CA ALA A 67 0.62 -9.08 -11.65
C ALA A 67 0.45 -8.01 -12.74
N GLU A 68 -0.74 -7.40 -12.82
CA GLU A 68 -1.00 -6.32 -13.76
C GLU A 68 -0.19 -5.08 -13.38
N ALA A 69 0.44 -4.47 -14.38
CA ALA A 69 1.09 -3.17 -14.22
C ALA A 69 0.06 -2.06 -14.36
N TYR A 70 -0.07 -1.24 -13.35
CA TYR A 70 -0.93 -0.06 -13.36
C TYR A 70 -0.13 1.20 -13.68
N SER A 71 -0.68 2.07 -14.53
CA SER A 71 -0.17 3.44 -14.61
C SER A 71 -0.34 4.15 -13.26
N ILE A 72 0.37 5.24 -13.05
CA ILE A 72 0.21 6.02 -11.82
C ILE A 72 -1.25 6.44 -11.60
N SER A 73 -1.93 6.92 -12.64
CA SER A 73 -3.34 7.32 -12.55
C SER A 73 -4.27 6.14 -12.26
N ASP A 74 -4.08 5.00 -12.93
CA ASP A 74 -4.94 3.82 -12.74
C ASP A 74 -4.72 3.14 -11.39
N SER A 75 -3.55 3.34 -10.78
CA SER A 75 -3.24 2.79 -9.46
C SER A 75 -4.10 3.36 -8.34
N VAL A 76 -4.70 4.53 -8.54
CA VAL A 76 -5.71 5.10 -7.62
C VAL A 76 -6.97 4.24 -7.63
N ALA A 77 -7.48 3.89 -8.81
CA ALA A 77 -8.67 3.03 -8.94
C ALA A 77 -8.44 1.63 -8.35
N ALA A 78 -7.22 1.11 -8.43
CA ALA A 78 -6.87 -0.18 -7.86
C ALA A 78 -6.71 -0.17 -6.32
N GLY A 79 -6.47 0.99 -5.72
CA GLY A 79 -6.26 1.13 -4.28
C GLY A 79 -4.80 1.17 -3.85
N TYR A 80 -3.84 1.26 -4.77
CA TYR A 80 -2.43 1.46 -4.44
C TYR A 80 -2.13 2.88 -3.96
N LEU A 81 -2.77 3.87 -4.58
CA LEU A 81 -2.63 5.29 -4.26
C LEU A 81 -4.00 5.89 -3.90
N ASP A 82 -3.98 6.98 -3.16
CA ASP A 82 -5.16 7.79 -2.85
C ASP A 82 -5.27 8.99 -3.79
N GLU A 83 -4.13 9.51 -4.25
CA GLU A 83 -4.07 10.75 -5.03
C GLU A 83 -2.82 10.77 -5.92
N VAL A 84 -2.91 11.48 -7.03
CA VAL A 84 -1.79 11.78 -7.94
C VAL A 84 -1.65 13.29 -8.08
N VAL A 85 -0.44 13.79 -7.99
CA VAL A 85 -0.10 15.22 -8.14
C VAL A 85 1.06 15.39 -9.13
N GLU A 86 1.29 16.62 -9.59
CA GLU A 86 2.48 16.90 -10.39
C GLU A 86 3.77 16.70 -9.57
N PRO A 87 4.87 16.28 -10.19
CA PRO A 87 6.10 15.95 -9.47
C PRO A 87 6.60 17.06 -8.53
N ASP A 88 6.51 18.31 -8.97
CA ASP A 88 6.95 19.47 -8.18
C ASP A 88 6.07 19.73 -6.95
N ASP A 89 4.85 19.22 -6.96
CA ASP A 89 3.87 19.39 -5.86
C ASP A 89 3.88 18.20 -4.87
N LEU A 90 4.61 17.12 -5.16
CA LEU A 90 4.55 15.90 -4.35
C LEU A 90 4.88 16.15 -2.88
N MET A 91 5.97 16.85 -2.59
CA MET A 91 6.40 17.08 -1.21
C MET A 91 5.49 18.08 -0.50
N SER A 92 5.12 19.17 -1.14
CA SER A 92 4.22 20.17 -0.55
C SER A 92 2.84 19.58 -0.24
N LYS A 93 2.29 18.78 -1.14
CA LYS A 93 1.00 18.09 -0.93
C LYS A 93 1.10 17.06 0.19
N SER A 94 2.18 16.30 0.23
CA SER A 94 2.40 15.31 1.30
C SER A 94 2.48 15.97 2.68
N LEU A 95 3.15 17.11 2.79
CA LEU A 95 3.22 17.88 4.02
C LEU A 95 1.87 18.50 4.39
N GLU A 96 1.09 18.98 3.42
CA GLU A 96 -0.27 19.49 3.63
C GLU A 96 -1.16 18.40 4.25
N VAL A 97 -1.19 17.20 3.64
CA VAL A 97 -1.96 16.06 4.16
C VAL A 97 -1.48 15.65 5.55
N ALA A 98 -0.17 15.60 5.77
CA ALA A 98 0.39 15.26 7.07
C ALA A 98 -0.04 16.26 8.16
N LYS A 99 -0.03 17.56 7.85
CA LYS A 99 -0.49 18.61 8.76
C LYS A 99 -1.98 18.50 9.07
N ASP A 100 -2.80 18.21 8.06
CA ASP A 100 -4.23 18.01 8.25
C ASP A 100 -4.50 16.80 9.15
N LEU A 101 -3.91 15.64 8.85
CA LEU A 101 -4.05 14.44 9.68
C LEU A 101 -3.49 14.62 11.09
N ALA A 102 -2.51 15.49 11.29
CA ALA A 102 -1.99 15.83 12.61
C ALA A 102 -2.99 16.60 13.49
N THR A 103 -4.04 17.18 12.90
CA THR A 103 -5.11 17.85 13.66
C THR A 103 -6.12 16.88 14.28
N LEU A 104 -6.13 15.61 13.83
CA LEU A 104 -7.02 14.59 14.38
C LEU A 104 -6.65 14.26 15.83
N SER A 105 -7.66 13.82 16.61
CA SER A 105 -7.41 13.34 17.97
C SER A 105 -6.61 12.04 17.94
N HIS A 106 -5.31 12.12 18.18
CA HIS A 106 -4.39 10.98 18.04
C HIS A 106 -4.69 9.79 18.94
N PRO A 107 -5.10 9.94 20.24
CA PRO A 107 -5.54 8.81 21.03
C PRO A 107 -6.70 8.05 20.37
N HIS A 108 -7.68 8.77 19.83
CA HIS A 108 -8.85 8.17 19.18
C HIS A 108 -8.53 7.63 17.78
N TYR A 109 -7.70 8.33 17.00
CA TYR A 109 -7.21 7.83 15.70
C TYR A 109 -6.47 6.51 15.87
N LYS A 110 -5.51 6.45 16.80
CA LYS A 110 -4.76 5.22 17.09
C LYS A 110 -5.67 4.09 17.54
N LEU A 111 -6.57 4.34 18.47
CA LEU A 111 -7.51 3.33 18.97
C LEU A 111 -8.39 2.78 17.84
N THR A 112 -8.93 3.66 17.00
CA THR A 112 -9.76 3.27 15.86
C THR A 112 -8.97 2.41 14.87
N LYS A 113 -7.74 2.81 14.55
CA LYS A 113 -6.84 2.07 13.67
C LYS A 113 -6.48 0.70 14.26
N ASP A 114 -6.17 0.62 15.54
CA ASP A 114 -5.85 -0.64 16.23
C ASP A 114 -7.04 -1.62 16.19
N LEU A 115 -8.25 -1.11 16.38
CA LEU A 115 -9.48 -1.91 16.30
C LEU A 115 -9.76 -2.38 14.87
N ASP A 116 -9.63 -1.50 13.88
CA ASP A 116 -9.82 -1.83 12.45
C ASP A 116 -8.84 -2.89 11.97
N GLN A 117 -7.59 -2.80 12.39
CA GLN A 117 -6.50 -3.67 11.92
C GLN A 117 -6.27 -4.91 12.78
N LYS A 118 -7.01 -5.09 13.87
CA LYS A 118 -6.78 -6.16 14.85
C LYS A 118 -6.68 -7.54 14.20
N ASP A 119 -7.63 -7.90 13.36
CA ASP A 119 -7.69 -9.25 12.75
C ASP A 119 -6.60 -9.42 11.69
N VAL A 120 -6.35 -8.40 10.87
CA VAL A 120 -5.27 -8.42 9.86
C VAL A 120 -3.92 -8.58 10.55
N LEU A 121 -3.63 -7.79 11.57
CA LEU A 121 -2.38 -7.89 12.33
C LEU A 121 -2.22 -9.24 13.02
N GLY A 122 -3.32 -9.81 13.53
CA GLY A 122 -3.33 -11.16 14.10
C GLY A 122 -2.90 -12.20 13.07
N ARG A 123 -3.46 -12.17 11.87
CA ARG A 123 -3.09 -13.10 10.78
C ARG A 123 -1.65 -12.89 10.30
N ILE A 124 -1.21 -11.65 10.19
CA ILE A 124 0.19 -11.32 9.81
C ILE A 124 1.16 -11.90 10.83
N ASN A 125 0.95 -11.64 12.13
CA ASN A 125 1.83 -12.10 13.18
C ASN A 125 1.89 -13.64 13.24
N SER A 126 0.74 -14.32 13.17
CA SER A 126 0.69 -15.78 13.13
C SER A 126 1.47 -16.36 11.95
N SER A 127 1.32 -15.78 10.77
CA SER A 127 2.04 -16.25 9.58
C SER A 127 3.55 -16.01 9.65
N ILE A 128 3.99 -14.91 10.27
CA ILE A 128 5.43 -14.65 10.52
C ILE A 128 6.01 -15.69 11.47
N GLU A 129 5.28 -16.02 12.55
CA GLU A 129 5.70 -17.06 13.49
C GLU A 129 5.82 -18.44 12.82
N GLU A 130 4.87 -18.80 11.95
CA GLU A 130 4.94 -20.05 11.19
C GLU A 130 6.15 -20.09 10.24
N MET A 131 6.39 -18.98 9.51
CA MET A 131 7.56 -18.87 8.62
C MET A 131 8.87 -18.99 9.40
N SER A 132 8.95 -18.41 10.59
CA SER A 132 10.14 -18.48 11.44
C SER A 132 10.42 -19.88 11.96
N LYS A 133 9.39 -20.70 12.18
CA LYS A 133 9.53 -22.11 12.61
C LYS A 133 9.89 -23.05 11.46
N ALA A 134 9.59 -22.68 10.21
CA ALA A 134 9.89 -23.48 9.02
C ALA A 134 11.31 -23.24 8.47
N SER A 135 12.01 -22.24 8.96
CA SER A 135 13.41 -21.92 8.63
C SER A 135 14.34 -22.37 9.75
#